data_40f72500d1b98a30767247c545d8c604
#
_entry.id   40f72500d1b98a30767247c545d8c604
#
_cell.length_a   1.000
_cell.length_b   1.000
_cell.length_c   1.000
_cell.angle_alpha   90.00
_cell.angle_beta   90.00
_cell.angle_gamma   90.00
#
_symmetry.space_group_name_H-M   'P 1'
#
loop_
_entity.id
_entity.type
_entity.pdbx_description
1 polymer ?
#
loop_
_entity_poly.entity_id
_entity_poly.type
_entity_poly.pdbx_seq_one_letter_code
_entity_poly.pdbx_strand_id
1 'polypeptide(L)'
;ASHVIMERRQDDLGRSEDKNIPQYLPTEEFNTEQYDRIYENEFLNVNDNPLSTFSIDVDTASYSNIRRFLNNGQMPPKDSVRIEEMINYFTYDYPQPQNEDPFSITMEIAPAPWRPEHNLALIGIQGKKLVSEKLPPSNLVFLIDVSGSMDDPNKLPLLKSAFRLMVNQLRSEE
;
A
#
# COMPACT_ATOMS: atom_id res chain seq x y z
N ALA A 1 1.94 -10.82 0.02
CA ALA A 1 2.64 -10.53 1.27
C ALA A 1 2.28 -9.13 1.71
N SER A 2 1.99 -8.96 2.98
CA SER A 2 1.65 -7.66 3.56
C SER A 2 2.76 -7.20 4.48
N HIS A 3 3.02 -5.90 4.52
CA HIS A 3 4.08 -5.31 5.30
C HIS A 3 3.52 -4.24 6.23
N VAL A 4 4.07 -4.16 7.42
CA VAL A 4 3.88 -3.07 8.34
C VAL A 4 5.24 -2.58 8.77
N ILE A 5 5.50 -1.29 8.62
CA ILE A 5 6.69 -0.63 9.14
C ILE A 5 6.26 0.15 10.37
N MET A 6 6.86 -0.16 11.50
CA MET A 6 6.69 0.58 12.75
C MET A 6 7.96 1.33 13.07
N GLU A 7 7.85 2.62 13.34
CA GLU A 7 8.93 3.44 13.86
C GLU A 7 8.75 3.61 15.37
N ARG A 8 9.78 3.28 16.16
CA ARG A 8 9.78 3.42 17.62
C ARG A 8 10.95 4.28 18.09
N ARG A 9 10.66 5.27 18.91
CA ARG A 9 11.63 6.17 19.52
C ARG A 9 12.30 5.53 20.73
N GLN A 10 13.62 5.70 20.82
CA GLN A 10 14.41 5.38 22.03
C GLN A 10 14.67 6.70 22.75
N ASP A 11 13.96 6.95 23.82
CA ASP A 11 14.06 8.09 24.74
C ASP A 11 13.70 9.50 24.27
N ASP A 12 12.85 10.09 25.07
CA ASP A 12 12.35 11.46 24.99
C ASP A 12 13.29 12.42 25.69
N LEU A 13 14.23 13.05 24.98
CA LEU A 13 14.94 14.25 25.47
C LEU A 13 15.23 15.23 24.33
N GLY A 14 14.47 16.30 24.29
CA GLY A 14 14.88 17.55 23.63
C GLY A 14 14.19 17.89 22.32
N ARG A 15 13.11 18.60 22.46
CA ARG A 15 12.41 19.33 21.39
C ARG A 15 13.31 20.42 20.81
N SER A 16 13.69 20.34 19.56
CA SER A 16 14.09 21.50 18.77
C SER A 16 13.20 21.60 17.53
N GLU A 17 12.41 22.66 17.49
CA GLU A 17 11.59 23.03 16.33
C GLU A 17 12.51 23.47 15.21
N ASP A 18 12.62 22.71 14.14
CA ASP A 18 13.26 23.12 12.91
C ASP A 18 12.22 23.70 11.95
N LYS A 19 12.15 25.04 11.93
CA LYS A 19 11.31 25.82 11.03
C LYS A 19 12.06 26.09 9.77
N ASN A 20 12.00 25.26 8.75
CA ASN A 20 12.19 25.65 7.35
C ASN A 20 11.84 24.50 6.39
N ILE A 21 10.55 24.30 6.17
CA ILE A 21 10.06 23.53 5.02
C ILE A 21 9.65 24.55 3.96
N PRO A 22 10.15 24.46 2.72
CA PRO A 22 9.69 25.34 1.64
C PRO A 22 8.20 25.13 1.41
N GLN A 23 7.44 26.20 1.58
CA GLN A 23 6.00 26.21 1.31
C GLN A 23 5.79 26.24 -0.21
N TYR A 24 5.65 25.07 -0.83
CA TYR A 24 5.13 24.97 -2.19
C TYR A 24 3.65 25.36 -2.19
N LEU A 25 3.35 26.48 -2.81
CA LEU A 25 1.96 26.87 -3.11
C LEU A 25 1.45 25.93 -4.19
N PRO A 26 0.36 25.18 -3.95
CA PRO A 26 -0.24 24.35 -4.98
C PRO A 26 -0.89 25.25 -6.02
N THR A 27 -0.50 25.12 -7.28
CA THR A 27 -1.34 25.55 -8.39
C THR A 27 -2.59 24.68 -8.37
N GLU A 28 -3.76 25.28 -8.14
CA GLU A 28 -5.05 24.62 -8.20
C GLU A 28 -5.35 24.16 -9.64
N GLU A 29 -4.86 23.01 -10.04
CA GLU A 29 -5.47 22.27 -11.14
C GLU A 29 -6.66 21.49 -10.58
N PHE A 30 -7.79 21.57 -11.26
CA PHE A 30 -9.04 20.88 -10.92
C PHE A 30 -8.85 19.36 -10.92
N ASN A 31 -8.28 18.83 -9.86
CA ASN A 31 -8.24 17.40 -9.62
C ASN A 31 -9.54 17.00 -8.93
N THR A 32 -10.44 16.33 -9.67
CA THR A 32 -11.72 15.82 -9.13
C THR A 32 -11.54 14.50 -8.36
N GLU A 33 -10.33 13.97 -8.27
CA GLU A 33 -10.05 12.76 -7.50
C GLU A 33 -10.05 13.10 -6.00
N GLN A 34 -10.84 12.34 -5.24
CA GLN A 34 -10.91 12.47 -3.80
C GLN A 34 -10.13 11.34 -3.15
N TYR A 35 -9.29 11.70 -2.18
CA TYR A 35 -8.55 10.76 -1.35
C TYR A 35 -8.95 10.97 0.10
N ASP A 36 -9.20 9.88 0.81
CA ASP A 36 -9.47 9.94 2.24
C ASP A 36 -8.25 10.48 2.98
N ARG A 37 -8.48 11.40 3.89
CA ARG A 37 -7.43 12.05 4.65
C ARG A 37 -6.65 11.04 5.49
N ILE A 38 -5.33 11.09 5.39
CA ILE A 38 -4.43 10.27 6.19
C ILE A 38 -4.20 10.96 7.54
N TYR A 39 -4.47 10.22 8.63
CA TYR A 39 -4.17 10.62 10.00
C TYR A 39 -3.00 9.78 10.49
N GLU A 40 -1.87 10.42 10.75
CA GLU A 40 -0.70 9.76 11.30
C GLU A 40 -0.90 9.46 12.78
N ASN A 41 -0.45 8.27 13.21
CA ASN A 41 -0.48 7.89 14.61
C ASN A 41 0.63 8.62 15.38
N GLU A 42 0.34 9.03 16.60
CA GLU A 42 1.33 9.60 17.50
C GLU A 42 2.22 8.50 18.11
N PHE A 43 3.45 8.89 18.52
CA PHE A 43 4.30 7.99 19.28
C PHE A 43 3.74 7.82 20.70
N LEU A 44 3.61 6.58 21.11
CA LEU A 44 3.09 6.22 22.44
C LEU A 44 4.22 5.73 23.34
N ASN A 45 4.17 6.10 24.64
CA ASN A 45 5.10 5.60 25.63
C ASN A 45 4.88 4.10 25.84
N VAL A 46 5.94 3.30 25.72
CA VAL A 46 5.88 1.84 25.82
C VAL A 46 5.48 1.33 27.20
N ASN A 47 5.79 2.09 28.27
CA ASN A 47 5.40 1.68 29.62
C ASN A 47 3.88 1.77 29.83
N ASP A 48 3.24 2.72 29.17
CA ASP A 48 1.79 2.93 29.23
C ASP A 48 1.06 2.13 28.15
N ASN A 49 1.73 1.87 27.02
CA ASN A 49 1.18 1.19 25.83
C ASN A 49 2.15 0.11 25.34
N PRO A 50 2.28 -1.01 26.07
CA PRO A 50 3.26 -2.06 25.74
C PRO A 50 2.92 -2.86 24.48
N LEU A 51 1.66 -2.78 24.01
CA LEU A 51 1.19 -3.48 22.81
C LEU A 51 0.88 -2.48 21.71
N SER A 52 1.23 -2.84 20.49
CA SER A 52 0.84 -2.12 19.27
C SER A 52 -0.11 -2.99 18.44
N THR A 53 -1.23 -2.39 18.04
CA THR A 53 -2.22 -3.04 17.18
C THR A 53 -2.24 -2.31 15.84
N PHE A 54 -2.27 -3.05 14.76
CA PHE A 54 -2.35 -2.52 13.40
C PHE A 54 -3.25 -3.40 12.53
N SER A 55 -3.86 -2.81 11.51
CA SER A 55 -4.58 -3.54 10.47
C SER A 55 -3.62 -3.97 9.37
N ILE A 56 -3.88 -5.14 8.80
CA ILE A 56 -3.16 -5.59 7.60
C ILE A 56 -3.73 -4.83 6.41
N ASP A 57 -2.85 -4.18 5.65
CA ASP A 57 -3.16 -3.61 4.36
C ASP A 57 -2.49 -4.44 3.26
N VAL A 58 -3.22 -4.73 2.19
CA VAL A 58 -2.74 -5.48 1.01
C VAL A 58 -2.91 -4.69 -0.28
N ASP A 59 -3.46 -3.49 -0.21
CA ASP A 59 -3.69 -2.63 -1.36
C ASP A 59 -2.37 -2.13 -1.97
N THR A 60 -2.41 -1.82 -3.25
CA THR A 60 -1.22 -1.43 -4.03
C THR A 60 -1.48 -0.22 -4.93
N ALA A 61 -2.67 0.37 -4.88
CA ALA A 61 -3.12 1.40 -5.82
C ALA A 61 -2.33 2.70 -5.72
N SER A 62 -1.90 3.10 -4.52
CA SER A 62 -1.19 4.35 -4.28
C SER A 62 0.07 4.48 -5.15
N TYR A 63 0.88 3.41 -5.26
CA TYR A 63 2.08 3.44 -6.09
C TYR A 63 1.77 3.71 -7.58
N SER A 64 0.74 3.09 -8.11
CA SER A 64 0.29 3.30 -9.49
C SER A 64 -0.21 4.73 -9.72
N ASN A 65 -0.95 5.29 -8.76
CA ASN A 65 -1.44 6.67 -8.81
C ASN A 65 -0.28 7.67 -8.74
N ILE A 66 0.67 7.48 -7.84
CA ILE A 66 1.86 8.33 -7.74
C ILE A 66 2.64 8.33 -9.06
N ARG A 67 2.88 7.16 -9.67
CA ARG A 67 3.54 7.06 -10.97
C ARG A 67 2.79 7.82 -12.05
N ARG A 68 1.47 7.74 -12.07
CA ARG A 68 0.63 8.48 -13.03
C ARG A 68 0.80 9.99 -12.88
N PHE A 69 0.74 10.53 -11.66
CA PHE A 69 0.97 11.95 -11.40
C PHE A 69 2.35 12.39 -11.86
N LEU A 70 3.39 11.66 -11.48
CA LEU A 70 4.77 12.00 -11.84
C LEU A 70 5.01 11.93 -13.36
N ASN A 71 4.43 10.93 -14.04
CA ASN A 71 4.54 10.81 -15.50
C ASN A 71 3.83 11.96 -16.24
N ASN A 72 2.81 12.55 -15.61
CA ASN A 72 2.12 13.74 -16.12
C ASN A 72 2.80 15.06 -15.70
N GLY A 73 3.95 15.00 -15.03
CA GLY A 73 4.67 16.18 -14.53
C GLY A 73 3.97 16.87 -13.34
N GLN A 74 3.08 16.17 -12.66
CA GLN A 74 2.30 16.68 -11.53
C GLN A 74 2.80 16.08 -10.22
N MET A 75 2.73 16.87 -9.14
CA MET A 75 2.95 16.34 -7.79
C MET A 75 1.69 15.62 -7.30
N PRO A 76 1.82 14.40 -6.75
CA PRO A 76 0.68 13.69 -6.19
C PRO A 76 0.13 14.44 -4.97
N PRO A 77 -1.20 14.48 -4.77
CA PRO A 77 -1.79 14.98 -3.54
C PRO A 77 -1.26 14.21 -2.32
N LYS A 78 -1.06 14.89 -1.18
CA LYS A 78 -0.51 14.27 0.03
C LYS A 78 -1.30 13.00 0.42
N ASP A 79 -2.61 13.07 0.41
CA ASP A 79 -3.48 11.96 0.84
C ASP A 79 -3.58 10.81 -0.18
N SER A 80 -2.98 10.95 -1.38
CA SER A 80 -2.83 9.84 -2.32
C SER A 80 -1.58 8.97 -2.04
N VAL A 81 -0.68 9.44 -1.16
CA VAL A 81 0.59 8.77 -0.85
C VAL A 81 0.42 7.90 0.39
N ARG A 82 0.11 6.63 0.20
CA ARG A 82 0.00 5.63 1.26
C ARG A 82 1.25 4.77 1.27
N ILE A 83 2.06 4.90 2.32
CA ILE A 83 3.38 4.25 2.40
C ILE A 83 3.23 2.73 2.41
N GLU A 84 2.27 2.20 3.14
CA GLU A 84 1.93 0.79 3.21
C GLU A 84 1.61 0.21 1.82
N GLU A 85 0.81 0.89 1.02
CA GLU A 85 0.47 0.46 -0.33
C GLU A 85 1.67 0.55 -1.30
N MET A 86 2.55 1.53 -1.10
CA MET A 86 3.78 1.65 -1.87
C MET A 86 4.72 0.47 -1.61
N ILE A 87 4.83 0.04 -0.35
CA ILE A 87 5.65 -1.09 0.05
C ILE A 87 5.04 -2.39 -0.47
N ASN A 88 3.73 -2.59 -0.31
CA ASN A 88 3.00 -3.77 -0.75
C ASN A 88 2.95 -3.95 -2.27
N TYR A 89 3.23 -2.89 -3.05
CA TYR A 89 3.30 -2.98 -4.51
C TYR A 89 4.40 -3.92 -5.00
N PHE A 90 5.49 -4.05 -4.26
CA PHE A 90 6.64 -4.89 -4.62
C PHE A 90 6.45 -6.31 -4.09
N THR A 91 7.01 -7.26 -4.82
CA THR A 91 7.01 -8.67 -4.43
C THR A 91 8.25 -8.97 -3.59
N TYR A 92 8.05 -9.64 -2.47
CA TYR A 92 9.12 -10.05 -1.56
C TYR A 92 9.16 -11.56 -1.45
N ASP A 93 10.37 -12.12 -1.27
CA ASP A 93 10.57 -13.56 -1.14
C ASP A 93 10.55 -13.98 0.33
N TYR A 94 9.37 -13.93 0.94
CA TYR A 94 9.18 -14.41 2.30
C TYR A 94 8.97 -15.92 2.36
N PRO A 95 9.43 -16.58 3.45
CA PRO A 95 9.20 -17.98 3.66
C PRO A 95 7.71 -18.33 3.60
N GLN A 96 7.38 -19.38 2.87
CA GLN A 96 6.01 -19.90 2.87
C GLN A 96 5.67 -20.50 4.23
N PRO A 97 4.39 -20.42 4.67
CA PRO A 97 3.94 -21.09 5.89
C PRO A 97 4.23 -22.58 5.81
N GLN A 98 4.63 -23.14 6.96
CA GLN A 98 4.92 -24.56 7.09
C GLN A 98 3.67 -25.31 7.54
N ASN A 99 3.61 -26.61 7.21
CA ASN A 99 2.53 -27.51 7.61
C ASN A 99 1.12 -26.98 7.23
N GLU A 100 0.22 -26.96 8.20
CA GLU A 100 -1.15 -26.47 8.06
C GLU A 100 -1.35 -24.99 8.42
N ASP A 101 -0.26 -24.28 8.72
CA ASP A 101 -0.34 -22.86 9.08
C ASP A 101 -0.88 -22.05 7.90
N PRO A 102 -1.82 -21.13 8.13
CA PRO A 102 -2.40 -20.32 7.05
C PRO A 102 -1.47 -19.20 6.59
N PHE A 103 -0.53 -18.76 7.43
CA PHE A 103 0.44 -17.71 7.12
C PHE A 103 1.76 -17.91 7.89
N SER A 104 2.81 -17.27 7.43
CA SER A 104 4.08 -17.11 8.14
C SER A 104 4.34 -15.64 8.44
N ILE A 105 5.13 -15.36 9.47
CA ILE A 105 5.54 -14.01 9.87
C ILE A 105 7.06 -13.92 9.83
N THR A 106 7.57 -12.89 9.17
CA THR A 106 8.98 -12.48 9.18
C THR A 106 9.11 -11.16 9.90
N MET A 107 10.02 -11.06 10.86
CA MET A 107 10.25 -9.82 11.61
C MET A 107 11.73 -9.46 11.58
N GLU A 108 12.02 -8.19 11.29
CA GLU A 108 13.36 -7.62 11.32
C GLU A 108 13.32 -6.26 12.01
N ILE A 109 14.40 -5.92 12.72
CA ILE A 109 14.54 -4.62 13.38
C ILE A 109 15.88 -4.04 13.00
N ALA A 110 15.89 -2.77 12.57
CA ALA A 110 17.09 -2.03 12.21
C ALA A 110 16.97 -0.55 12.60
N PRO A 111 18.07 0.18 12.80
CA PRO A 111 18.02 1.63 12.97
C PRO A 111 17.37 2.30 11.75
N ALA A 112 16.56 3.34 11.98
CA ALA A 112 15.95 4.10 10.90
C ALA A 112 17.03 4.90 10.15
N PRO A 113 17.19 4.77 8.82
CA PRO A 113 18.25 5.46 8.06
C PRO A 113 18.19 6.98 8.13
N TRP A 114 16.99 7.54 8.27
CA TRP A 114 16.75 8.99 8.36
C TRP A 114 16.81 9.54 9.78
N ARG A 115 16.78 8.66 10.80
CA ARG A 115 16.82 9.04 12.21
C ARG A 115 17.37 7.87 13.05
N PRO A 116 18.71 7.78 13.20
CA PRO A 116 19.36 6.63 13.83
C PRO A 116 18.98 6.35 15.30
N GLU A 117 18.42 7.34 16.00
CA GLU A 117 17.85 7.18 17.34
C GLU A 117 16.51 6.44 17.35
N HIS A 118 15.89 6.22 16.19
CA HIS A 118 14.69 5.42 16.03
C HIS A 118 15.03 4.04 15.45
N ASN A 119 14.23 3.05 15.79
CA ASN A 119 14.29 1.74 15.17
C ASN A 119 13.07 1.52 14.26
N LEU A 120 13.32 0.91 13.12
CA LEU A 120 12.27 0.39 12.23
C LEU A 120 12.05 -1.08 12.54
N ALA A 121 10.80 -1.48 12.70
CA ALA A 121 10.40 -2.87 12.70
C ALA A 121 9.71 -3.20 11.38
N LEU A 122 10.30 -4.11 10.59
CA LEU A 122 9.66 -4.71 9.43
C LEU A 122 8.91 -5.95 9.88
N ILE A 123 7.60 -6.00 9.55
CA ILE A 123 6.75 -7.16 9.82
C ILE A 123 6.16 -7.61 8.49
N GLY A 124 6.67 -8.72 7.96
CA GLY A 124 6.19 -9.33 6.73
C GLY A 124 5.27 -10.50 7.03
N ILE A 125 4.07 -10.50 6.43
CA ILE A 125 3.11 -11.59 6.56
C ILE A 125 2.92 -12.23 5.19
N GLN A 126 3.23 -13.53 5.10
CA GLN A 126 3.09 -14.33 3.88
C GLN A 126 1.94 -15.33 4.06
N GLY A 127 0.84 -15.13 3.34
CA GLY A 127 -0.23 -16.12 3.26
C GLY A 127 0.18 -17.35 2.45
N LYS A 128 -0.44 -18.49 2.74
CA LYS A 128 -0.24 -19.73 1.98
C LYS A 128 -0.62 -19.52 0.52
N LYS A 129 0.30 -19.84 -0.40
CA LYS A 129 0.02 -19.75 -1.84
C LYS A 129 -0.95 -20.86 -2.23
N LEU A 130 -2.06 -20.47 -2.83
CA LEU A 130 -3.01 -21.42 -3.41
C LEU A 130 -2.52 -21.85 -4.79
N VAL A 131 -2.59 -23.15 -5.06
CA VAL A 131 -2.29 -23.70 -6.37
C VAL A 131 -3.55 -23.56 -7.22
N SER A 132 -3.52 -22.71 -8.25
CA SER A 132 -4.70 -22.36 -9.06
C SER A 132 -5.35 -23.57 -9.75
N GLU A 133 -4.56 -24.58 -10.12
CA GLU A 133 -5.03 -25.82 -10.75
C GLU A 133 -5.96 -26.65 -9.84
N LYS A 134 -5.92 -26.43 -8.52
CA LYS A 134 -6.77 -27.13 -7.53
C LYS A 134 -8.00 -26.32 -7.11
N LEU A 135 -8.16 -25.11 -7.62
CA LEU A 135 -9.35 -24.31 -7.30
C LEU A 135 -10.56 -24.82 -8.08
N PRO A 136 -11.75 -24.83 -7.47
CA PRO A 136 -12.98 -25.17 -8.19
C PRO A 136 -13.27 -24.14 -9.30
N PRO A 137 -14.00 -24.53 -10.35
CA PRO A 137 -14.50 -23.58 -11.34
C PRO A 137 -15.30 -22.47 -10.70
N SER A 138 -15.13 -21.24 -11.18
CA SER A 138 -15.77 -20.05 -10.63
C SER A 138 -16.67 -19.37 -11.65
N ASN A 139 -17.83 -18.88 -11.22
CA ASN A 139 -18.65 -17.98 -12.02
C ASN A 139 -18.29 -16.54 -11.65
N LEU A 140 -17.74 -15.79 -12.61
CA LEU A 140 -17.32 -14.41 -12.42
C LEU A 140 -18.36 -13.46 -12.99
N VAL A 141 -18.86 -12.54 -12.17
CA VAL A 141 -19.79 -11.48 -12.57
C VAL A 141 -19.16 -10.13 -12.32
N PHE A 142 -19.08 -9.29 -13.34
CA PHE A 142 -18.48 -7.98 -13.26
C PHE A 142 -19.53 -6.88 -13.45
N LEU A 143 -19.60 -5.96 -12.52
CA LEU A 143 -20.35 -4.71 -12.66
C LEU A 143 -19.36 -3.60 -13.06
N ILE A 144 -19.54 -3.06 -14.26
CA ILE A 144 -18.61 -2.08 -14.83
C ILE A 144 -19.34 -0.75 -15.00
N ASP A 145 -18.76 0.32 -14.45
CA ASP A 145 -19.17 1.68 -14.74
C ASP A 145 -18.73 2.05 -16.15
N VAL A 146 -19.70 2.49 -16.97
CA VAL A 146 -19.51 2.95 -18.35
C VAL A 146 -20.02 4.38 -18.55
N SER A 147 -20.15 5.15 -17.46
CA SER A 147 -20.54 6.56 -17.53
C SER A 147 -19.55 7.40 -18.32
N GLY A 148 -19.94 8.61 -18.75
CA GLY A 148 -19.07 9.50 -19.53
C GLY A 148 -17.76 9.87 -18.84
N SER A 149 -17.73 9.85 -17.51
CA SER A 149 -16.50 10.08 -16.75
C SER A 149 -15.46 8.96 -16.91
N MET A 150 -15.84 7.83 -17.50
CA MET A 150 -14.97 6.68 -17.79
C MET A 150 -14.33 6.74 -19.19
N ASP A 151 -14.58 7.77 -20.00
CA ASP A 151 -14.06 7.88 -21.38
C ASP A 151 -12.55 8.16 -21.46
N ASP A 152 -11.94 8.61 -20.36
CA ASP A 152 -10.50 8.84 -20.28
C ASP A 152 -9.70 7.56 -20.66
N PRO A 153 -8.63 7.67 -21.46
CA PRO A 153 -7.78 6.52 -21.85
C PRO A 153 -7.28 5.67 -20.67
N ASN A 154 -7.07 6.30 -19.52
CA ASN A 154 -6.62 5.63 -18.27
C ASN A 154 -7.76 4.97 -17.47
N LYS A 155 -8.99 5.01 -17.96
CA LYS A 155 -10.17 4.44 -17.29
C LYS A 155 -10.76 3.29 -18.08
N LEU A 156 -11.90 3.45 -18.75
CA LEU A 156 -12.58 2.36 -19.44
C LEU A 156 -11.74 1.68 -20.53
N PRO A 157 -10.96 2.40 -21.36
CA PRO A 157 -10.08 1.76 -22.33
C PRO A 157 -9.01 0.87 -21.70
N LEU A 158 -8.41 1.34 -20.60
CA LEU A 158 -7.44 0.55 -19.82
C LEU A 158 -8.11 -0.66 -19.17
N LEU A 159 -9.28 -0.49 -18.58
CA LEU A 159 -10.07 -1.56 -17.96
C LEU A 159 -10.42 -2.65 -19.00
N LYS A 160 -10.85 -2.27 -20.19
CA LYS A 160 -11.12 -3.23 -21.29
C LYS A 160 -9.87 -4.04 -21.66
N SER A 161 -8.70 -3.41 -21.67
CA SER A 161 -7.43 -4.10 -21.95
C SER A 161 -7.08 -5.09 -20.83
N ALA A 162 -7.26 -4.71 -19.58
CA ALA A 162 -7.05 -5.59 -18.44
C ALA A 162 -8.00 -6.79 -18.45
N PHE A 163 -9.29 -6.60 -18.76
CA PHE A 163 -10.25 -7.69 -18.91
C PHE A 163 -9.89 -8.67 -20.05
N ARG A 164 -9.38 -8.18 -21.16
CA ARG A 164 -8.91 -9.10 -22.24
C ARG A 164 -7.76 -9.99 -21.75
N LEU A 165 -6.82 -9.43 -21.00
CA LEU A 165 -5.73 -10.21 -20.44
C LEU A 165 -6.24 -11.25 -19.43
N MET A 166 -7.17 -10.85 -18.56
CA MET A 166 -7.77 -11.74 -17.58
C MET A 166 -8.52 -12.89 -18.26
N VAL A 167 -9.41 -12.60 -19.23
CA VAL A 167 -10.18 -13.62 -19.96
C VAL A 167 -9.27 -14.65 -20.62
N ASN A 168 -8.11 -14.21 -21.16
CA ASN A 168 -7.15 -15.12 -21.77
C ASN A 168 -6.45 -16.06 -20.75
N GLN A 169 -6.57 -15.79 -19.46
CA GLN A 169 -5.99 -16.60 -18.38
C GLN A 169 -7.05 -17.48 -17.68
N LEU A 170 -8.33 -17.30 -18.00
CA LEU A 170 -9.38 -18.14 -17.45
C LEU A 170 -9.28 -19.57 -18.00
N ARG A 171 -9.64 -20.54 -17.17
CA ARG A 171 -9.74 -21.93 -17.58
C ARG A 171 -11.01 -22.16 -18.41
N SER A 172 -11.03 -23.20 -19.23
CA SER A 172 -12.15 -23.49 -20.13
C SER A 172 -13.47 -23.76 -19.41
N GLU A 173 -13.43 -24.13 -18.14
CA GLU A 173 -14.60 -24.38 -17.28
C GLU A 173 -15.08 -23.13 -16.53
N GLU A 174 -14.45 -22.01 -16.73
CA GLU A 174 -14.84 -20.69 -16.20
C GLU A 174 -15.47 -19.82 -17.29
#